data_189b8a1682327d543c8d730626954a46
#
_entry.id   189b8a1682327d543c8d730626954a46
#
_cell.length_a   1.000
_cell.length_b   1.000
_cell.length_c   1.000
_cell.angle_alpha   90.00
_cell.angle_beta   90.00
_cell.angle_gamma   90.00
#
_symmetry.space_group_name_H-M   'P 1'
#
loop_
_entity.id
_entity.type
_entity.pdbx_description
1 polymer ?
#
loop_
_entity_poly.entity_id
_entity_poly.type
_entity_poly.pdbx_seq_one_letter_code
_entity_poly.pdbx_strand_id
1 'polypeptide(L)'
;MMRFLIVIFSISMHISALSAESVSGRVTVVDGDTIEMHGQRIRLHGIDAPESGQSCVDEHGKAYRCGQVSANQMATYVSGKTVICHLTDKDRYGRLVAACFANGQDISERLVSEGWALAYTQYSSDYIGAEKAAKRDKLGVWRGQFIEPWKWRKGTRLVSSKQDKSDGCRIKGNISSSGKIYHTPESPWYARTKINTQKGERWFCSEEEAKAAGWRAPKR
;
A
#
# COMPACT_ATOMS: atom_id res chain seq x y z
N MET A 1 -19.76 -81.77 3.51
CA MET A 1 -19.37 -80.70 2.62
C MET A 1 -20.01 -79.42 3.15
N MET A 2 -19.21 -78.55 3.82
CA MET A 2 -19.67 -77.29 4.47
C MET A 2 -19.21 -76.13 3.62
N ARG A 3 -20.13 -75.42 2.98
CA ARG A 3 -19.86 -74.25 2.14
C ARG A 3 -19.74 -73.04 3.02
N PHE A 4 -18.53 -72.46 3.15
CA PHE A 4 -18.32 -71.14 3.76
C PHE A 4 -18.71 -70.03 2.76
N LEU A 5 -19.69 -69.24 3.13
CA LEU A 5 -20.07 -68.00 2.41
C LEU A 5 -19.17 -66.88 2.92
N ILE A 6 -18.27 -66.37 2.06
CA ILE A 6 -17.48 -65.19 2.35
C ILE A 6 -18.31 -63.96 1.97
N VAL A 7 -18.77 -63.20 2.97
CA VAL A 7 -19.43 -61.91 2.77
C VAL A 7 -18.34 -60.84 2.67
N ILE A 8 -18.13 -60.28 1.48
CA ILE A 8 -17.22 -59.17 1.26
C ILE A 8 -17.98 -57.90 1.63
N PHE A 9 -17.57 -57.29 2.75
CA PHE A 9 -18.10 -55.96 3.19
C PHE A 9 -17.34 -54.86 2.47
N SER A 10 -17.95 -54.30 1.43
CA SER A 10 -17.37 -53.14 0.71
C SER A 10 -17.55 -51.86 1.57
N ILE A 11 -16.45 -51.39 2.16
CA ILE A 11 -16.44 -50.09 2.86
C ILE A 11 -16.35 -49.00 1.80
N SER A 12 -17.47 -48.32 1.56
CA SER A 12 -17.54 -47.14 0.71
C SER A 12 -16.96 -45.92 1.47
N MET A 13 -15.74 -45.56 1.15
CA MET A 13 -15.06 -44.40 1.72
C MET A 13 -15.63 -43.14 1.09
N HIS A 14 -16.54 -42.44 1.78
CA HIS A 14 -17.06 -41.15 1.35
C HIS A 14 -16.00 -40.08 1.60
N ILE A 15 -15.28 -39.67 0.57
CA ILE A 15 -14.39 -38.52 0.60
C ILE A 15 -15.30 -37.27 0.52
N SER A 16 -15.59 -36.66 1.67
CA SER A 16 -16.20 -35.34 1.72
C SER A 16 -15.19 -34.34 1.20
N ALA A 17 -15.36 -33.85 -0.02
CA ALA A 17 -14.63 -32.71 -0.52
C ALA A 17 -14.96 -31.50 0.37
N LEU A 18 -13.95 -31.00 1.10
CA LEU A 18 -14.05 -29.73 1.82
C LEU A 18 -14.20 -28.63 0.76
N SER A 19 -15.44 -28.20 0.52
CA SER A 19 -15.71 -27.05 -0.37
C SER A 19 -15.15 -25.81 0.31
N ALA A 20 -14.13 -25.18 -0.29
CA ALA A 20 -13.69 -23.87 0.17
C ALA A 20 -14.87 -22.89 0.13
N GLU A 21 -15.11 -22.21 1.24
CA GLU A 21 -16.20 -21.21 1.31
C GLU A 21 -15.94 -20.11 0.29
N SER A 22 -16.94 -19.81 -0.54
CA SER A 22 -16.83 -18.79 -1.58
C SER A 22 -18.01 -17.84 -1.53
N VAL A 23 -17.75 -16.58 -1.84
CA VAL A 23 -18.76 -15.53 -2.00
C VAL A 23 -18.66 -14.93 -3.38
N SER A 24 -19.80 -14.53 -3.97
CA SER A 24 -19.82 -13.93 -5.30
C SER A 24 -20.82 -12.79 -5.40
N GLY A 25 -20.49 -11.77 -6.19
CA GLY A 25 -21.37 -10.62 -6.37
C GLY A 25 -20.69 -9.45 -7.08
N ARG A 26 -21.46 -8.36 -7.18
CA ARG A 26 -20.90 -7.06 -7.56
C ARG A 26 -20.15 -6.48 -6.37
N VAL A 27 -19.09 -5.75 -6.67
CA VAL A 27 -18.24 -5.16 -5.64
C VAL A 27 -18.09 -3.66 -5.83
N THR A 28 -17.85 -2.95 -4.72
CA THR A 28 -17.30 -1.61 -4.69
C THR A 28 -15.85 -1.65 -4.23
N VAL A 29 -15.02 -0.76 -4.75
CA VAL A 29 -13.60 -0.69 -4.39
C VAL A 29 -13.44 0.27 -3.23
N VAL A 30 -12.80 -0.18 -2.15
CA VAL A 30 -12.47 0.62 -0.96
C VAL A 30 -11.09 1.28 -1.14
N ASP A 31 -10.10 0.48 -1.54
CA ASP A 31 -8.73 0.90 -1.85
C ASP A 31 -8.05 -0.10 -2.80
N GLY A 32 -6.73 -0.04 -2.96
CA GLY A 32 -6.00 -0.86 -3.94
C GLY A 32 -5.92 -2.36 -3.63
N ASP A 33 -6.30 -2.80 -2.41
CA ASP A 33 -6.29 -4.21 -2.01
C ASP A 33 -7.54 -4.65 -1.22
N THR A 34 -8.54 -3.79 -1.14
CA THR A 34 -9.79 -4.05 -0.39
C THR A 34 -11.01 -3.71 -1.23
N ILE A 35 -11.92 -4.65 -1.32
CA ILE A 35 -13.25 -4.49 -1.95
C ILE A 35 -14.35 -4.64 -0.90
N GLU A 36 -15.56 -4.19 -1.23
CA GLU A 36 -16.75 -4.45 -0.45
C GLU A 36 -17.78 -5.21 -1.31
N MET A 37 -18.31 -6.30 -0.77
CA MET A 37 -19.32 -7.15 -1.38
C MET A 37 -20.41 -7.42 -0.35
N HIS A 38 -21.68 -7.16 -0.69
CA HIS A 38 -22.83 -7.35 0.22
C HIS A 38 -22.67 -6.68 1.60
N GLY A 39 -22.03 -5.49 1.65
CA GLY A 39 -21.76 -4.76 2.89
C GLY A 39 -20.58 -5.32 3.70
N GLN A 40 -19.88 -6.32 3.20
CA GLN A 40 -18.76 -6.95 3.87
C GLN A 40 -17.43 -6.62 3.18
N ARG A 41 -16.44 -6.17 3.95
CA ARG A 41 -15.11 -5.87 3.43
C ARG A 41 -14.29 -7.12 3.26
N ILE A 42 -13.70 -7.27 2.08
CA ILE A 42 -12.85 -8.38 1.69
C ILE A 42 -11.49 -7.82 1.31
N ARG A 43 -10.45 -8.24 2.04
CA ARG A 43 -9.06 -7.95 1.70
C ARG A 43 -8.55 -8.99 0.72
N LEU A 44 -7.93 -8.56 -0.36
CA LEU A 44 -7.33 -9.46 -1.34
C LEU A 44 -6.12 -10.18 -0.71
N HIS A 45 -6.12 -11.51 -0.88
CA HIS A 45 -5.05 -12.37 -0.37
C HIS A 45 -3.72 -12.08 -1.03
N GLY A 46 -2.64 -12.15 -0.25
CA GLY A 46 -1.24 -12.19 -0.72
C GLY A 46 -0.68 -10.89 -1.29
N ILE A 47 -1.43 -9.79 -1.27
CA ILE A 47 -0.95 -8.50 -1.77
C ILE A 47 -1.06 -7.37 -0.75
N ASP A 48 -0.33 -6.28 -1.01
CA ASP A 48 -0.42 -5.03 -0.27
C ASP A 48 -0.29 -3.86 -1.26
N ALA A 49 -1.30 -3.02 -1.34
CA ALA A 49 -1.36 -1.91 -2.28
C ALA A 49 -1.00 -0.58 -1.62
N PRO A 50 -0.55 0.43 -2.38
CA PRO A 50 -0.38 1.77 -1.85
C PRO A 50 -1.66 2.28 -1.18
N GLU A 51 -1.52 2.84 0.02
CA GLU A 51 -2.62 3.38 0.81
C GLU A 51 -3.33 4.54 0.09
N SER A 52 -4.64 4.72 0.30
CA SER A 52 -5.44 5.75 -0.40
C SER A 52 -4.85 7.16 -0.33
N GLY A 53 -4.18 7.50 0.78
CA GLY A 53 -3.48 8.79 0.97
C GLY A 53 -2.03 8.77 0.53
N GLN A 54 -1.51 7.66 0.01
CA GLN A 54 -0.10 7.52 -0.34
C GLN A 54 0.22 8.25 -1.63
N SER A 55 1.34 9.00 -1.59
CA SER A 55 1.95 9.62 -2.76
C SER A 55 3.25 8.91 -3.14
N CYS A 56 3.47 8.80 -4.44
CA CYS A 56 4.67 8.29 -5.09
C CYS A 56 5.25 9.36 -6.00
N VAL A 57 6.42 9.11 -6.57
CA VAL A 57 7.07 9.97 -7.55
C VAL A 57 7.26 9.15 -8.83
N ASP A 58 6.87 9.69 -9.97
CA ASP A 58 7.02 9.01 -11.26
C ASP A 58 8.46 9.09 -11.80
N GLU A 59 8.69 8.52 -12.98
CA GLU A 59 9.99 8.51 -13.67
C GLU A 59 10.51 9.91 -14.03
N HIS A 60 9.64 10.91 -14.06
CA HIS A 60 9.97 12.31 -14.34
C HIS A 60 10.16 13.14 -13.07
N GLY A 61 10.12 12.52 -11.90
CA GLY A 61 10.24 13.21 -10.61
C GLY A 61 8.97 13.95 -10.16
N LYS A 62 7.82 13.71 -10.81
CA LYS A 62 6.54 14.31 -10.47
C LYS A 62 5.80 13.47 -9.44
N ALA A 63 5.36 14.12 -8.37
CA ALA A 63 4.54 13.47 -7.34
C ALA A 63 3.11 13.18 -7.87
N TYR A 64 2.58 12.00 -7.54
CA TYR A 64 1.21 11.59 -7.86
C TYR A 64 0.62 10.73 -6.73
N ARG A 65 -0.69 10.64 -6.67
CA ARG A 65 -1.42 9.85 -5.65
C ARG A 65 -1.50 8.39 -6.08
N CYS A 66 -0.44 7.63 -5.83
CA CYS A 66 -0.36 6.23 -6.27
C CYS A 66 -1.41 5.32 -5.64
N GLY A 67 -1.83 5.57 -4.40
CA GLY A 67 -2.92 4.81 -3.78
C GLY A 67 -4.26 5.00 -4.51
N GLN A 68 -4.56 6.22 -4.95
CA GLN A 68 -5.76 6.48 -5.75
C GLN A 68 -5.67 5.80 -7.12
N VAL A 69 -4.48 5.82 -7.74
CA VAL A 69 -4.28 5.12 -9.03
C VAL A 69 -4.46 3.63 -8.88
N SER A 70 -3.89 3.02 -7.83
CA SER A 70 -4.08 1.59 -7.53
C SER A 70 -5.55 1.23 -7.36
N ALA A 71 -6.31 1.99 -6.57
CA ALA A 71 -7.75 1.80 -6.38
C ALA A 71 -8.53 1.93 -7.71
N ASN A 72 -8.18 2.90 -8.57
CA ASN A 72 -8.80 3.09 -9.88
C ASN A 72 -8.51 1.90 -10.83
N GLN A 73 -7.30 1.34 -10.79
CA GLN A 73 -6.98 0.14 -11.57
C GLN A 73 -7.81 -1.06 -11.10
N MET A 74 -7.91 -1.29 -9.81
CA MET A 74 -8.82 -2.31 -9.27
C MET A 74 -10.26 -2.08 -9.74
N ALA A 75 -10.77 -0.85 -9.66
CA ALA A 75 -12.11 -0.51 -10.11
C ALA A 75 -12.31 -0.83 -11.60
N THR A 76 -11.31 -0.59 -12.45
CA THR A 76 -11.34 -0.97 -13.87
C THR A 76 -11.44 -2.48 -14.06
N TYR A 77 -10.74 -3.27 -13.24
CA TYR A 77 -10.77 -4.74 -13.37
C TYR A 77 -12.10 -5.36 -12.95
N VAL A 78 -12.78 -4.79 -11.96
CA VAL A 78 -14.04 -5.33 -11.43
C VAL A 78 -15.30 -4.67 -12.00
N SER A 79 -15.14 -3.55 -12.71
CA SER A 79 -16.28 -2.79 -13.25
C SER A 79 -17.18 -3.64 -14.14
N GLY A 80 -18.48 -3.63 -13.83
CA GLY A 80 -19.48 -4.37 -14.60
C GLY A 80 -19.41 -5.89 -14.48
N LYS A 81 -18.49 -6.46 -13.68
CA LYS A 81 -18.28 -7.92 -13.58
C LYS A 81 -18.85 -8.48 -12.28
N THR A 82 -19.17 -9.76 -12.28
CA THR A 82 -19.36 -10.55 -11.07
C THR A 82 -17.99 -11.01 -10.60
N VAL A 83 -17.66 -10.72 -9.35
CA VAL A 83 -16.41 -11.17 -8.70
C VAL A 83 -16.73 -12.40 -7.87
N ILE A 84 -15.88 -13.42 -7.94
CA ILE A 84 -15.95 -14.64 -7.12
C ILE A 84 -14.72 -14.62 -6.22
N CYS A 85 -14.94 -14.71 -4.90
CA CYS A 85 -13.89 -14.72 -3.90
C CYS A 85 -13.88 -16.03 -3.13
N HIS A 86 -12.78 -16.75 -3.15
CA HIS A 86 -12.53 -17.94 -2.34
C HIS A 86 -11.88 -17.50 -1.02
N LEU A 87 -12.58 -17.74 0.08
CA LEU A 87 -12.13 -17.31 1.40
C LEU A 87 -10.92 -18.13 1.84
N THR A 88 -9.88 -17.44 2.31
CA THR A 88 -8.64 -18.07 2.80
C THR A 88 -8.45 -17.88 4.30
N ASP A 89 -8.89 -16.71 4.84
CA ASP A 89 -8.66 -16.35 6.24
C ASP A 89 -9.60 -15.22 6.69
N LYS A 90 -9.48 -14.83 7.96
CA LYS A 90 -10.09 -13.64 8.54
C LYS A 90 -9.03 -12.87 9.31
N ASP A 91 -8.84 -11.60 8.95
CA ASP A 91 -7.81 -10.80 9.60
C ASP A 91 -8.21 -10.34 11.02
N ARG A 92 -7.23 -9.79 11.75
CA ARG A 92 -7.41 -9.31 13.13
C ARG A 92 -8.44 -8.17 13.27
N TYR A 93 -8.85 -7.55 12.17
CA TYR A 93 -9.86 -6.49 12.14
C TYR A 93 -11.24 -7.02 11.76
N GLY A 94 -11.37 -8.34 11.57
CA GLY A 94 -12.61 -9.02 11.21
C GLY A 94 -12.96 -8.97 9.71
N ARG A 95 -12.05 -8.46 8.84
CA ARG A 95 -12.26 -8.52 7.40
C ARG A 95 -12.01 -9.94 6.90
N LEU A 96 -12.81 -10.38 5.94
CA LEU A 96 -12.51 -11.60 5.19
C LEU A 96 -11.25 -11.39 4.36
N VAL A 97 -10.40 -12.41 4.28
CA VAL A 97 -9.26 -12.47 3.36
C VAL A 97 -9.58 -13.50 2.29
N ALA A 98 -9.42 -13.16 1.02
CA ALA A 98 -9.82 -14.03 -0.08
C ALA A 98 -8.99 -13.84 -1.34
N ALA A 99 -8.83 -14.92 -2.11
CA ALA A 99 -8.41 -14.88 -3.51
C ALA A 99 -9.63 -14.58 -4.37
N CYS A 100 -9.64 -13.46 -5.08
CA CYS A 100 -10.80 -12.96 -5.82
C CYS A 100 -10.55 -12.93 -7.33
N PHE A 101 -11.54 -13.34 -8.09
CA PHE A 101 -11.48 -13.51 -9.54
C PHE A 101 -12.58 -12.73 -10.24
N ALA A 102 -12.24 -12.05 -11.33
CA ALA A 102 -13.18 -11.40 -12.23
C ALA A 102 -13.03 -11.99 -13.65
N ASN A 103 -14.10 -12.58 -14.20
CA ASN A 103 -14.05 -13.35 -15.45
C ASN A 103 -12.96 -14.43 -15.47
N GLY A 104 -12.75 -15.14 -14.34
CA GLY A 104 -11.73 -16.19 -14.21
C GLY A 104 -10.30 -15.69 -14.05
N GLN A 105 -10.06 -14.38 -14.08
CA GLN A 105 -8.74 -13.78 -13.89
C GLN A 105 -8.53 -13.38 -12.44
N ASP A 106 -7.41 -13.79 -11.84
CA ASP A 106 -7.01 -13.40 -10.50
C ASP A 106 -6.72 -11.88 -10.46
N ILE A 107 -7.47 -11.19 -9.58
CA ILE A 107 -7.38 -9.73 -9.43
C ILE A 107 -6.05 -9.35 -8.76
N SER A 108 -5.59 -10.12 -7.77
CA SER A 108 -4.32 -9.89 -7.07
C SER A 108 -3.14 -10.04 -8.02
N GLU A 109 -3.09 -11.12 -8.80
CA GLU A 109 -2.02 -11.35 -9.77
C GLU A 109 -1.95 -10.23 -10.80
N ARG A 110 -3.11 -9.77 -11.27
CA ARG A 110 -3.16 -8.69 -12.25
C ARG A 110 -2.65 -7.38 -11.68
N LEU A 111 -3.07 -7.01 -10.45
CA LEU A 111 -2.60 -5.79 -9.80
C LEU A 111 -1.09 -5.81 -9.57
N VAL A 112 -0.52 -6.96 -9.18
CA VAL A 112 0.92 -7.10 -8.94
C VAL A 112 1.69 -7.11 -10.26
N SER A 113 1.23 -7.83 -11.28
CA SER A 113 1.91 -7.90 -12.59
C SER A 113 1.95 -6.56 -13.32
N GLU A 114 0.94 -5.71 -13.13
CA GLU A 114 0.89 -4.34 -13.66
C GLU A 114 1.56 -3.31 -12.72
N GLY A 115 2.07 -3.75 -11.55
CA GLY A 115 2.81 -2.92 -10.60
C GLY A 115 1.95 -1.96 -9.78
N TRP A 116 0.64 -2.25 -9.60
CA TRP A 116 -0.26 -1.42 -8.78
C TRP A 116 -0.45 -1.93 -7.36
N ALA A 117 0.03 -3.16 -7.09
CA ALA A 117 0.17 -3.72 -5.75
C ALA A 117 1.52 -4.45 -5.63
N LEU A 118 1.93 -4.75 -4.42
CA LEU A 118 3.13 -5.50 -4.10
C LEU A 118 2.75 -6.89 -3.60
N ALA A 119 3.59 -7.89 -3.88
CA ALA A 119 3.47 -9.19 -3.23
C ALA A 119 3.75 -9.06 -1.73
N TYR A 120 2.80 -9.48 -0.89
CA TYR A 120 2.96 -9.41 0.56
C TYR A 120 3.53 -10.71 1.09
N THR A 121 4.82 -10.87 0.95
CA THR A 121 5.56 -12.13 1.18
C THR A 121 5.51 -12.64 2.62
N GLN A 122 5.04 -11.82 3.56
CA GLN A 122 4.78 -12.26 4.94
C GLN A 122 3.62 -13.27 5.01
N TYR A 123 2.69 -13.24 4.04
CA TYR A 123 1.46 -14.04 4.07
C TYR A 123 1.33 -15.01 2.90
N SER A 124 1.97 -14.74 1.76
CA SER A 124 1.93 -15.63 0.58
C SER A 124 3.15 -15.45 -0.30
N SER A 125 3.53 -16.51 -0.99
CA SER A 125 4.57 -16.51 -2.05
C SER A 125 3.99 -16.42 -3.46
N ASP A 126 2.66 -16.45 -3.64
CA ASP A 126 1.97 -16.67 -4.91
C ASP A 126 2.33 -15.63 -5.97
N TYR A 127 2.49 -14.37 -5.57
CA TYR A 127 2.68 -13.25 -6.51
C TYR A 127 4.13 -12.77 -6.62
N ILE A 128 5.12 -13.48 -6.03
CA ILE A 128 6.55 -13.10 -6.11
C ILE A 128 7.04 -13.05 -7.56
N GLY A 129 6.60 -14.01 -8.39
CA GLY A 129 6.97 -14.06 -9.81
C GLY A 129 6.44 -12.85 -10.59
N ALA A 130 5.18 -12.52 -10.39
CA ALA A 130 4.52 -11.36 -10.99
C ALA A 130 5.19 -10.04 -10.56
N GLU A 131 5.52 -9.90 -9.27
CA GLU A 131 6.23 -8.72 -8.77
C GLU A 131 7.63 -8.58 -9.37
N LYS A 132 8.39 -9.68 -9.48
CA LYS A 132 9.72 -9.65 -10.12
C LYS A 132 9.64 -9.18 -11.58
N ALA A 133 8.63 -9.63 -12.32
CA ALA A 133 8.39 -9.19 -13.69
C ALA A 133 8.05 -7.69 -13.74
N ALA A 134 7.10 -7.23 -12.92
CA ALA A 134 6.72 -5.82 -12.84
C ALA A 134 7.90 -4.90 -12.49
N LYS A 135 8.78 -5.32 -11.57
CA LYS A 135 10.03 -4.62 -11.22
C LYS A 135 10.99 -4.51 -12.40
N ARG A 136 11.26 -5.64 -13.08
CA ARG A 136 12.17 -5.69 -14.23
C ARG A 136 11.67 -4.76 -15.33
N ASP A 137 10.37 -4.78 -15.61
CA ASP A 137 9.74 -4.06 -16.70
C ASP A 137 9.32 -2.63 -16.30
N LYS A 138 9.64 -2.22 -15.05
CA LYS A 138 9.34 -0.90 -14.48
C LYS A 138 7.87 -0.50 -14.61
N LEU A 139 6.95 -1.40 -14.28
CA LEU A 139 5.51 -1.16 -14.38
C LEU A 139 4.94 -0.48 -13.12
N GLY A 140 3.84 0.22 -13.28
CA GLY A 140 3.10 0.84 -12.19
C GLY A 140 3.98 1.71 -11.28
N VAL A 141 4.03 1.42 -9.97
CA VAL A 141 4.84 2.16 -8.99
C VAL A 141 6.35 1.94 -9.18
N TRP A 142 6.76 0.85 -9.85
CA TRP A 142 8.16 0.52 -10.10
C TRP A 142 8.84 1.43 -11.13
N ARG A 143 8.08 2.28 -11.84
CA ARG A 143 8.64 3.30 -12.76
C ARG A 143 9.41 4.40 -12.04
N GLY A 144 9.09 4.66 -10.78
CA GLY A 144 9.63 5.78 -10.04
C GLY A 144 10.01 5.44 -8.62
N GLN A 145 9.71 6.35 -7.69
CA GLN A 145 10.02 6.18 -6.27
C GLN A 145 8.72 6.07 -5.45
N PHE A 146 8.70 5.12 -4.56
CA PHE A 146 7.61 4.93 -3.62
C PHE A 146 8.13 4.35 -2.30
N ILE A 147 7.30 4.35 -1.28
CA ILE A 147 7.52 3.63 -0.04
C ILE A 147 6.61 2.42 -0.06
N GLU A 148 7.11 1.26 0.33
CA GLU A 148 6.27 0.07 0.45
C GLU A 148 5.11 0.32 1.43
N PRO A 149 3.88 -0.12 1.13
CA PRO A 149 2.68 0.24 1.91
C PRO A 149 2.82 -0.06 3.40
N TRP A 150 3.41 -1.19 3.76
CA TRP A 150 3.67 -1.55 5.17
C TRP A 150 4.66 -0.63 5.89
N LYS A 151 5.62 -0.03 5.17
CA LYS A 151 6.53 0.99 5.72
C LYS A 151 5.84 2.35 5.81
N TRP A 152 5.00 2.67 4.81
CA TRP A 152 4.22 3.91 4.81
C TRP A 152 3.26 3.96 6.00
N ARG A 153 2.57 2.85 6.33
CA ARG A 153 1.73 2.71 7.53
C ARG A 153 2.51 2.92 8.84
N LYS A 154 3.78 2.57 8.86
CA LYS A 154 4.69 2.81 10.01
C LYS A 154 5.26 4.24 10.04
N GLY A 155 4.81 5.14 9.16
CA GLY A 155 5.21 6.54 9.15
C GLY A 155 6.39 6.87 8.23
N THR A 156 6.98 5.90 7.50
CA THR A 156 8.01 6.18 6.49
C THR A 156 7.41 6.99 5.35
N ARG A 157 8.14 8.00 4.88
CA ARG A 157 7.72 8.84 3.75
C ARG A 157 8.88 8.98 2.77
N LEU A 158 8.56 9.20 1.48
CA LEU A 158 9.58 9.64 0.53
C LEU A 158 10.17 10.96 1.01
N VAL A 159 11.48 11.01 1.06
CA VAL A 159 12.18 12.27 1.21
C VAL A 159 11.98 13.00 -0.12
N SER A 160 11.21 14.07 -0.12
CA SER A 160 11.02 14.87 -1.33
C SER A 160 12.39 15.39 -1.75
N SER A 161 12.86 14.99 -2.95
CA SER A 161 14.11 15.53 -3.52
C SER A 161 14.04 17.05 -3.74
N LYS A 162 12.84 17.64 -3.69
CA LYS A 162 12.67 19.10 -3.61
C LYS A 162 12.89 19.65 -2.20
N GLN A 163 12.92 18.79 -1.17
CA GLN A 163 13.02 19.24 0.22
C GLN A 163 14.47 19.22 0.76
N ASP A 164 15.37 18.45 0.13
CA ASP A 164 16.78 18.41 0.49
C ASP A 164 17.69 19.20 -0.46
N LYS A 165 17.14 19.85 -1.47
CA LYS A 165 17.82 20.95 -2.14
C LYS A 165 17.56 22.25 -1.37
N SER A 166 18.07 22.33 -0.15
CA SER A 166 18.70 23.57 0.24
C SER A 166 19.85 23.76 -0.74
N ASP A 167 19.77 24.62 -1.75
CA ASP A 167 20.90 24.98 -2.60
C ASP A 167 22.04 25.59 -1.75
N GLY A 168 22.62 24.81 -0.82
CA GLY A 168 23.50 25.27 0.25
C GLY A 168 22.80 25.88 1.46
N CYS A 169 21.47 26.02 1.47
CA CYS A 169 20.73 26.65 2.58
C CYS A 169 20.63 25.70 3.78
N ARG A 170 21.16 26.11 4.91
CA ARG A 170 21.33 25.26 6.11
C ARG A 170 20.47 25.66 7.30
N ILE A 171 19.64 26.71 7.19
CA ILE A 171 18.81 27.22 8.28
C ILE A 171 17.42 26.65 8.13
N LYS A 172 16.92 26.00 9.17
CA LYS A 172 15.60 25.34 9.23
C LYS A 172 14.55 26.29 9.78
N GLY A 173 13.51 26.62 9.01
CA GLY A 173 12.35 27.38 9.48
C GLY A 173 11.16 26.48 9.74
N ASN A 174 10.77 26.26 10.99
CA ASN A 174 9.62 25.47 11.37
C ASN A 174 8.50 26.29 12.01
N ILE A 175 7.27 25.80 11.91
CA ILE A 175 6.07 26.40 12.49
C ILE A 175 5.59 25.54 13.66
N SER A 176 5.54 26.15 14.85
CA SER A 176 5.07 25.50 16.07
C SER A 176 3.98 26.33 16.75
N SER A 177 3.48 25.89 17.89
CA SER A 177 2.60 26.69 18.76
C SER A 177 3.23 28.01 19.22
N SER A 178 4.57 28.08 19.22
CA SER A 178 5.34 29.29 19.52
C SER A 178 5.56 30.22 18.30
N GLY A 179 4.99 29.90 17.16
CA GLY A 179 5.08 30.67 15.91
C GLY A 179 6.15 30.15 14.94
N LYS A 180 6.56 31.02 14.01
CA LYS A 180 7.58 30.75 12.99
C LYS A 180 8.98 30.94 13.58
N ILE A 181 9.74 29.85 13.72
CA ILE A 181 11.06 29.84 14.35
C ILE A 181 12.09 29.29 13.38
N TYR A 182 13.23 29.98 13.21
CA TYR A 182 14.34 29.44 12.45
C TYR A 182 15.44 28.90 13.37
N HIS A 183 16.13 27.83 12.93
CA HIS A 183 17.21 27.18 13.64
C HIS A 183 18.43 27.10 12.74
N THR A 184 19.53 27.69 13.18
CA THR A 184 20.86 27.53 12.54
C THR A 184 21.47 26.17 12.92
N PRO A 185 22.47 25.67 12.19
CA PRO A 185 23.18 24.42 12.51
C PRO A 185 23.71 24.34 13.95
N GLU A 186 24.03 25.50 14.55
CA GLU A 186 24.55 25.63 15.91
C GLU A 186 23.43 25.58 16.97
N SER A 187 22.17 25.65 16.56
CA SER A 187 21.04 25.62 17.48
C SER A 187 20.93 24.22 18.17
N PRO A 188 20.73 24.18 19.51
CA PRO A 188 20.53 22.90 20.21
C PRO A 188 19.32 22.09 19.70
N TRP A 189 18.37 22.74 19.06
CA TRP A 189 17.16 22.11 18.48
C TRP A 189 17.33 21.72 17.02
N TYR A 190 18.42 22.10 16.34
CA TYR A 190 18.60 21.89 14.90
C TYR A 190 18.45 20.43 14.49
N ALA A 191 19.15 19.49 15.16
CA ALA A 191 19.16 18.08 14.80
C ALA A 191 17.76 17.45 14.87
N ARG A 192 16.94 17.86 15.84
CA ARG A 192 15.59 17.33 16.03
C ARG A 192 14.50 18.09 15.27
N THR A 193 14.80 19.28 14.73
CA THR A 193 13.86 20.04 13.90
C THR A 193 13.78 19.40 12.51
N LYS A 194 12.59 18.95 12.13
CA LYS A 194 12.27 18.45 10.78
C LYS A 194 11.42 19.48 10.06
N ILE A 195 11.68 19.71 8.78
CA ILE A 195 10.94 20.67 7.95
C ILE A 195 9.76 19.96 7.27
N ASN A 196 8.57 20.50 7.45
CA ASN A 196 7.35 20.08 6.79
C ASN A 196 6.84 21.20 5.88
N THR A 197 7.18 21.12 4.59
CA THR A 197 6.78 22.16 3.61
C THR A 197 5.28 22.24 3.40
N GLN A 198 4.51 21.18 3.68
CA GLN A 198 3.05 21.21 3.60
C GLN A 198 2.43 22.14 4.65
N LYS A 199 3.15 22.41 5.75
CA LYS A 199 2.78 23.39 6.79
C LYS A 199 3.33 24.78 6.50
N GLY A 200 3.97 25.00 5.34
CA GLY A 200 4.63 26.27 5.00
C GLY A 200 6.01 26.42 5.64
N GLU A 201 6.57 25.34 6.24
CA GLU A 201 7.94 25.34 6.73
C GLU A 201 8.92 25.25 5.56
N ARG A 202 10.12 25.84 5.70
CA ARG A 202 11.11 25.86 4.63
C ARG A 202 12.54 26.05 5.12
N TRP A 203 13.50 25.85 4.23
CA TRP A 203 14.89 26.15 4.44
C TRP A 203 15.19 27.62 4.06
N PHE A 204 16.21 28.20 4.70
CA PHE A 204 16.74 29.53 4.43
C PHE A 204 18.25 29.47 4.26
N CYS A 205 18.78 30.33 3.37
CA CYS A 205 20.20 30.38 3.09
C CYS A 205 20.93 31.34 4.05
N SER A 206 20.21 32.30 4.65
CA SER A 206 20.75 33.17 5.68
C SER A 206 19.72 33.48 6.77
N GLU A 207 20.18 33.99 7.91
CA GLU A 207 19.32 34.44 8.99
C GLU A 207 18.50 35.70 8.58
N GLU A 208 19.10 36.54 7.75
CA GLU A 208 18.47 37.75 7.20
C GLU A 208 17.26 37.36 6.35
N GLU A 209 17.43 36.34 5.49
CA GLU A 209 16.33 35.80 4.68
C GLU A 209 15.21 35.26 5.56
N ALA A 210 15.55 34.50 6.62
CA ALA A 210 14.58 33.96 7.54
C ALA A 210 13.81 35.08 8.26
N LYS A 211 14.52 36.11 8.74
CA LYS A 211 13.93 37.28 9.41
C LYS A 211 13.02 38.09 8.45
N ALA A 212 13.48 38.33 7.23
CA ALA A 212 12.71 39.03 6.21
C ALA A 212 11.41 38.28 5.86
N ALA A 213 11.42 36.95 5.93
CA ALA A 213 10.27 36.09 5.72
C ALA A 213 9.36 35.94 6.96
N GLY A 214 9.65 36.63 8.06
CA GLY A 214 8.84 36.67 9.27
C GLY A 214 9.13 35.51 10.23
N TRP A 215 10.28 34.84 10.13
CA TRP A 215 10.75 33.88 11.13
C TRP A 215 11.64 34.59 12.18
N ARG A 216 11.61 34.13 13.41
CA ARG A 216 12.44 34.62 14.49
C ARG A 216 13.39 33.54 15.01
N ALA A 217 14.45 33.93 15.66
CA ALA A 217 15.30 32.99 16.41
C ALA A 217 14.54 32.36 17.59
N PRO A 218 14.94 31.16 18.05
CA PRO A 218 14.39 30.58 19.27
C PRO A 218 14.68 31.48 20.46
N LYS A 219 13.72 31.55 21.39
CA LYS A 219 14.00 32.21 22.69
C LYS A 219 15.01 31.36 23.46
N ARG A 220 15.98 32.02 24.08
CA ARG A 220 16.95 31.39 25.00
C ARG A 220 16.27 30.91 26.26
#